data_7b77b649c36b833d085dcf28d6695073
#
_entry.id   7b77b649c36b833d085dcf28d6695073
#
_cell.length_a   1.000
_cell.length_b   1.000
_cell.length_c   1.000
_cell.angle_alpha   90.00
_cell.angle_beta   90.00
_cell.angle_gamma   90.00
#
_symmetry.space_group_name_H-M   'P 1'
#
loop_
_entity.id
_entity.type
_entity.pdbx_description
1 polymer ?
#
loop_
_entity_poly.entity_id
_entity_poly.type
_entity_poly.pdbx_seq_one_letter_code
_entity_poly.pdbx_strand_id
1 'polypeptide(L)'
;MIQELKSATPIAGTFYYDIISPFSYFYIKQRHRLDQRVNIQPTPILLGGLFRATDNRGPGEIEAKRPHTYQYCVWLAEKLGLPFQFPDHHPFLTVAAQRLLAQQDAQWEMVERAFEYVWVEGKDPNLSWPEFCQYLGLAADTPKPDAPETKAKLISNTEKAKADGAFGVPTLVIDGHAFWGVDTIDWALDYLDRPEMFEEVAYQHAGKIPSGL
;
A
#
# COMPACT_ATOMS: atom_id res chain seq x y z
N MET A 1 -18.75 10.00 36.55
CA MET A 1 -17.89 11.02 35.93
C MET A 1 -17.38 10.41 34.63
N ILE A 2 -18.01 10.76 33.52
CA ILE A 2 -17.57 10.34 32.18
C ILE A 2 -16.38 11.24 31.87
N GLN A 3 -15.19 10.65 31.84
CA GLN A 3 -13.99 11.36 31.41
C GLN A 3 -14.16 11.65 29.90
N GLU A 4 -14.35 12.93 29.56
CA GLU A 4 -14.28 13.39 28.15
C GLU A 4 -12.90 12.97 27.61
N LEU A 5 -12.90 11.96 26.73
CA LEU A 5 -11.78 11.67 25.88
C LEU A 5 -11.54 12.94 25.05
N LYS A 6 -10.55 13.75 25.44
CA LYS A 6 -10.03 14.80 24.57
C LYS A 6 -9.72 14.15 23.24
N SER A 7 -10.44 14.54 22.19
CA SER A 7 -10.12 14.18 20.81
C SER A 7 -8.70 14.68 20.54
N ALA A 8 -7.73 13.80 20.70
CA ALA A 8 -6.36 14.08 20.27
C ALA A 8 -6.40 14.29 18.76
N THR A 9 -5.69 15.31 18.27
CA THR A 9 -5.53 15.52 16.83
C THR A 9 -4.95 14.26 16.21
N PRO A 10 -5.54 13.72 15.13
CA PRO A 10 -5.00 12.53 14.48
C PRO A 10 -3.53 12.72 14.08
N ILE A 11 -2.70 11.71 14.36
CA ILE A 11 -1.29 11.71 14.00
C ILE A 11 -1.15 11.59 12.48
N ALA A 12 -0.17 12.25 11.88
CA ALA A 12 0.10 12.13 10.45
C ALA A 12 0.72 10.77 10.13
N GLY A 13 0.20 10.10 9.09
CA GLY A 13 0.76 8.86 8.57
C GLY A 13 0.87 8.88 7.05
N THR A 14 1.82 8.15 6.50
CA THR A 14 1.97 7.96 5.05
C THR A 14 1.77 6.49 4.70
N PHE A 15 0.83 6.22 3.80
CA PHE A 15 0.54 4.87 3.31
C PHE A 15 1.13 4.68 1.91
N TYR A 16 2.17 3.89 1.81
CA TYR A 16 2.82 3.53 0.55
C TYR A 16 2.17 2.32 -0.08
N TYR A 17 1.78 2.45 -1.35
CA TYR A 17 1.06 1.40 -2.07
C TYR A 17 1.47 1.33 -3.56
N ASP A 18 1.25 0.15 -4.13
CA ASP A 18 1.17 -0.09 -5.57
C ASP A 18 -0.05 -0.96 -5.84
N ILE A 19 -0.86 -0.62 -6.86
CA ILE A 19 -2.09 -1.35 -7.19
C ILE A 19 -1.84 -2.80 -7.59
N ILE A 20 -0.59 -3.18 -7.86
CA ILE A 20 -0.18 -4.57 -8.10
C ILE A 20 -0.38 -5.47 -6.87
N SER A 21 -0.46 -4.90 -5.66
CA SER A 21 -0.43 -5.68 -4.43
C SER A 21 -1.84 -6.01 -3.92
N PRO A 22 -2.25 -7.28 -3.90
CA PRO A 22 -3.50 -7.70 -3.26
C PRO A 22 -3.50 -7.41 -1.75
N PHE A 23 -2.34 -7.46 -1.10
CA PHE A 23 -2.23 -7.13 0.33
C PHE A 23 -2.51 -5.64 0.60
N SER A 24 -2.16 -4.75 -0.33
CA SER A 24 -2.55 -3.33 -0.23
C SER A 24 -4.07 -3.15 -0.34
N TYR A 25 -4.74 -3.92 -1.21
CA TYR A 25 -6.21 -3.95 -1.27
C TYR A 25 -6.82 -4.36 0.08
N PHE A 26 -6.37 -5.46 0.68
CA PHE A 26 -6.87 -5.90 1.98
C PHE A 26 -6.58 -4.92 3.10
N TYR A 27 -5.44 -4.23 3.05
CA TYR A 27 -5.11 -3.18 4.01
C TYR A 27 -6.09 -2.00 3.90
N ILE A 28 -6.32 -1.49 2.69
CA ILE A 28 -7.22 -0.36 2.42
C ILE A 28 -8.63 -0.66 2.93
N LYS A 29 -9.14 -1.89 2.71
CA LYS A 29 -10.46 -2.30 3.20
C LYS A 29 -10.56 -2.37 4.73
N GLN A 30 -9.44 -2.43 5.43
CA GLN A 30 -9.38 -2.46 6.90
C GLN A 30 -8.89 -1.13 7.51
N ARG A 31 -8.49 -0.12 6.69
CA ARG A 31 -7.91 1.14 7.19
C ARG A 31 -8.83 1.93 8.12
N HIS A 32 -10.16 1.74 8.01
CA HIS A 32 -11.15 2.36 8.89
C HIS A 32 -10.86 2.14 10.38
N ARG A 33 -10.09 1.12 10.73
CA ARG A 33 -9.63 0.83 12.09
C ARG A 33 -8.62 1.87 12.61
N LEU A 34 -7.97 2.62 11.70
CA LEU A 34 -6.95 3.62 11.99
C LEU A 34 -7.44 5.06 11.74
N ASP A 35 -8.49 5.25 10.93
CA ASP A 35 -8.92 6.56 10.40
C ASP A 35 -9.24 7.62 11.48
N GLN A 36 -9.65 7.19 12.68
CA GLN A 36 -9.94 8.14 13.77
C GLN A 36 -8.67 8.59 14.53
N ARG A 37 -7.57 7.86 14.37
CA ARG A 37 -6.33 8.06 15.13
C ARG A 37 -5.18 8.58 14.27
N VAL A 38 -5.21 8.25 12.97
CA VAL A 38 -4.15 8.59 12.02
C VAL A 38 -4.75 9.29 10.81
N ASN A 39 -4.25 10.47 10.49
CA ASN A 39 -4.53 11.13 9.21
C ASN A 39 -3.59 10.53 8.15
N ILE A 40 -4.08 9.53 7.42
CA ILE A 40 -3.27 8.73 6.50
C ILE A 40 -3.29 9.34 5.10
N GLN A 41 -2.12 9.77 4.61
CA GLN A 41 -1.93 10.23 3.25
C GLN A 41 -1.57 9.04 2.34
N PRO A 42 -2.42 8.66 1.37
CA PRO A 42 -2.08 7.62 0.40
C PRO A 42 -1.02 8.15 -0.57
N THR A 43 0.03 7.36 -0.77
CA THR A 43 1.18 7.75 -1.61
C THR A 43 1.53 6.61 -2.56
N PRO A 44 1.25 6.76 -3.87
CA PRO A 44 1.58 5.76 -4.86
C PRO A 44 3.08 5.68 -5.08
N ILE A 45 3.61 4.46 -5.15
CA ILE A 45 5.00 4.16 -5.45
C ILE A 45 5.12 3.15 -6.59
N LEU A 46 6.31 2.95 -7.10
CA LEU A 46 6.59 1.85 -8.03
C LEU A 46 7.27 0.71 -7.27
N LEU A 47 6.52 -0.35 -6.97
CA LEU A 47 7.01 -1.49 -6.19
C LEU A 47 8.23 -2.15 -6.83
N GLY A 48 8.26 -2.34 -8.15
CA GLY A 48 9.42 -2.87 -8.85
C GLY A 48 10.67 -1.97 -8.77
N GLY A 49 10.48 -0.65 -8.57
CA GLY A 49 11.55 0.28 -8.27
C GLY A 49 12.09 0.09 -6.86
N LEU A 50 11.20 -0.03 -5.89
CA LEU A 50 11.53 -0.28 -4.49
C LEU A 50 12.27 -1.62 -4.32
N PHE A 51 11.80 -2.69 -4.96
CA PHE A 51 12.45 -4.01 -4.92
C PHE A 51 13.89 -3.97 -5.45
N ARG A 52 14.12 -3.30 -6.59
CA ARG A 52 15.49 -3.13 -7.11
C ARG A 52 16.39 -2.36 -6.16
N ALA A 53 15.84 -1.37 -5.45
CA ALA A 53 16.60 -0.54 -4.52
C ALA A 53 16.90 -1.24 -3.17
N THR A 54 16.18 -2.33 -2.86
CA THR A 54 16.31 -3.09 -1.60
C THR A 54 16.75 -4.54 -1.80
N ASP A 55 17.14 -4.91 -3.04
CA ASP A 55 17.50 -6.29 -3.45
C ASP A 55 16.44 -7.33 -3.05
N ASN A 56 15.18 -6.98 -3.27
CA ASN A 56 14.02 -7.78 -2.91
C ASN A 56 13.24 -8.25 -4.15
N ARG A 57 12.35 -9.24 -3.97
CA ARG A 57 11.44 -9.75 -5.00
C ARG A 57 10.08 -10.06 -4.42
N GLY A 58 9.04 -9.75 -5.19
CA GLY A 58 7.67 -10.07 -4.82
C GLY A 58 7.39 -11.58 -4.85
N PRO A 59 6.57 -12.11 -3.94
CA PRO A 59 6.23 -13.53 -3.96
C PRO A 59 5.52 -13.96 -5.25
N GLY A 60 4.81 -13.05 -5.92
CA GLY A 60 4.20 -13.29 -7.23
C GLY A 60 5.21 -13.50 -8.37
N GLU A 61 6.44 -13.01 -8.23
CA GLU A 61 7.53 -13.19 -9.20
C GLU A 61 8.30 -14.51 -8.99
N ILE A 62 8.15 -15.13 -7.82
CA ILE A 62 8.85 -16.36 -7.44
C ILE A 62 7.92 -17.55 -7.69
N GLU A 63 8.25 -18.37 -8.69
CA GLU A 63 7.42 -19.47 -9.16
C GLU A 63 6.92 -20.39 -8.02
N ALA A 64 7.82 -20.78 -7.13
CA ALA A 64 7.48 -21.66 -6.00
C ALA A 64 6.56 -20.99 -4.95
N LYS A 65 6.59 -19.66 -4.80
CA LYS A 65 5.77 -18.93 -3.84
C LYS A 65 4.43 -18.48 -4.39
N ARG A 66 4.33 -18.26 -5.69
CA ARG A 66 3.17 -17.68 -6.36
C ARG A 66 1.87 -18.43 -6.06
N PRO A 67 1.75 -19.76 -6.27
CA PRO A 67 0.49 -20.47 -6.02
C PRO A 67 0.03 -20.35 -4.56
N HIS A 68 0.95 -20.53 -3.62
CA HIS A 68 0.66 -20.40 -2.20
C HIS A 68 0.14 -18.99 -1.85
N THR A 69 0.84 -17.96 -2.34
CA THR A 69 0.45 -16.56 -2.07
C THR A 69 -0.94 -16.25 -2.64
N TYR A 70 -1.24 -16.72 -3.85
CA TYR A 70 -2.53 -16.46 -4.49
C TYR A 70 -3.68 -17.18 -3.79
N GLN A 71 -3.49 -18.45 -3.41
CA GLN A 71 -4.45 -19.20 -2.59
C GLN A 71 -4.69 -18.55 -1.24
N TYR A 72 -3.63 -18.04 -0.61
CA TYR A 72 -3.75 -17.30 0.64
C TYR A 72 -4.55 -16.00 0.47
N CYS A 73 -4.38 -15.27 -0.64
CA CYS A 73 -5.19 -14.07 -0.91
C CYS A 73 -6.68 -14.41 -1.06
N VAL A 74 -7.03 -15.50 -1.75
CA VAL A 74 -8.43 -15.96 -1.88
C VAL A 74 -9.00 -16.28 -0.49
N TRP A 75 -8.28 -17.09 0.30
CA TRP A 75 -8.69 -17.42 1.66
C TRP A 75 -8.86 -16.18 2.56
N LEU A 76 -7.94 -15.22 2.45
CA LEU A 76 -7.99 -13.98 3.24
C LEU A 76 -9.20 -13.13 2.86
N ALA A 77 -9.52 -13.03 1.57
CA ALA A 77 -10.71 -12.34 1.09
C ALA A 77 -11.98 -12.96 1.66
N GLU A 78 -12.11 -14.29 1.60
CA GLU A 78 -13.24 -15.03 2.17
C GLU A 78 -13.35 -14.79 3.68
N LYS A 79 -12.24 -14.86 4.40
CA LYS A 79 -12.20 -14.62 5.85
C LYS A 79 -12.62 -13.20 6.23
N LEU A 80 -12.29 -12.21 5.40
CA LEU A 80 -12.63 -10.81 5.61
C LEU A 80 -14.02 -10.44 5.05
N GLY A 81 -14.69 -11.35 4.33
CA GLY A 81 -15.97 -11.10 3.65
C GLY A 81 -15.85 -10.05 2.54
N LEU A 82 -14.71 -9.96 1.87
CA LEU A 82 -14.43 -8.99 0.83
C LEU A 82 -14.58 -9.60 -0.57
N PRO A 83 -15.17 -8.87 -1.54
CA PRO A 83 -15.12 -9.28 -2.94
C PRO A 83 -13.66 -9.26 -3.40
N PHE A 84 -13.26 -10.31 -4.13
CA PHE A 84 -11.88 -10.44 -4.59
C PHE A 84 -11.78 -11.32 -5.82
N GLN A 85 -11.07 -10.83 -6.83
CA GLN A 85 -10.80 -11.57 -8.05
C GLN A 85 -9.42 -11.19 -8.59
N PHE A 86 -8.62 -12.17 -8.98
CA PHE A 86 -7.37 -11.90 -9.71
C PHE A 86 -7.66 -11.47 -11.15
N PRO A 87 -6.89 -10.52 -11.71
CA PRO A 87 -6.84 -10.35 -13.16
C PRO A 87 -6.24 -11.59 -13.83
N ASP A 88 -6.55 -11.80 -15.13
CA ASP A 88 -6.11 -12.98 -15.90
C ASP A 88 -4.58 -13.18 -15.86
N HIS A 89 -3.84 -12.09 -15.70
CA HIS A 89 -2.38 -12.10 -15.58
C HIS A 89 -1.93 -11.27 -14.38
N HIS A 90 -1.10 -11.87 -13.51
CA HIS A 90 -0.46 -11.21 -12.39
C HIS A 90 0.92 -11.84 -12.13
N PRO A 91 1.98 -11.06 -11.88
CA PRO A 91 2.01 -9.60 -11.87
C PRO A 91 1.92 -8.96 -13.28
N PHE A 92 1.49 -7.70 -13.34
CA PHE A 92 1.41 -6.87 -14.54
C PHE A 92 2.11 -5.51 -14.34
N LEU A 93 2.27 -4.70 -15.38
CA LEU A 93 2.93 -3.40 -15.28
C LEU A 93 1.98 -2.34 -14.74
N THR A 94 2.34 -1.65 -13.65
CA THR A 94 1.51 -0.61 -13.01
C THR A 94 1.97 0.82 -13.28
N VAL A 95 3.08 1.00 -14.00
CA VAL A 95 3.75 2.29 -14.18
C VAL A 95 2.79 3.41 -14.63
N ALA A 96 1.94 3.15 -15.64
CA ALA A 96 1.02 4.15 -16.15
C ALA A 96 -0.06 4.51 -15.11
N ALA A 97 -0.63 3.52 -14.46
CA ALA A 97 -1.65 3.71 -13.41
C ALA A 97 -1.07 4.43 -12.19
N GLN A 98 0.10 4.02 -11.71
CA GLN A 98 0.77 4.67 -10.58
C GLN A 98 1.18 6.12 -10.89
N ARG A 99 1.61 6.41 -12.13
CA ARG A 99 1.84 7.78 -12.58
C ARG A 99 0.55 8.60 -12.60
N LEU A 100 -0.56 8.01 -13.05
CA LEU A 100 -1.87 8.69 -13.05
C LEU A 100 -2.29 9.04 -11.62
N LEU A 101 -2.23 8.10 -10.70
CA LEU A 101 -2.56 8.33 -9.30
C LEU A 101 -1.64 9.38 -8.64
N ALA A 102 -0.34 9.36 -8.96
CA ALA A 102 0.59 10.38 -8.51
C ALA A 102 0.30 11.76 -9.11
N GLN A 103 -0.01 11.84 -10.41
CA GLN A 103 -0.34 13.09 -11.11
C GLN A 103 -1.60 13.74 -10.54
N GLN A 104 -2.61 12.93 -10.20
CA GLN A 104 -3.90 13.39 -9.67
C GLN A 104 -3.85 13.71 -8.17
N ASP A 105 -2.71 13.53 -7.49
CA ASP A 105 -2.65 13.59 -6.01
C ASP A 105 -3.78 12.76 -5.38
N ALA A 106 -3.94 11.53 -5.87
CA ALA A 106 -5.11 10.70 -5.66
C ALA A 106 -5.43 10.54 -4.17
N GLN A 107 -6.63 10.99 -3.80
CA GLN A 107 -7.19 10.81 -2.48
C GLN A 107 -7.85 9.42 -2.37
N TRP A 108 -8.25 9.02 -1.19
CA TRP A 108 -8.75 7.68 -0.90
C TRP A 108 -9.85 7.20 -1.85
N GLU A 109 -10.78 8.05 -2.24
CA GLU A 109 -11.85 7.66 -3.16
C GLU A 109 -11.31 7.15 -4.51
N MET A 110 -10.34 7.87 -5.10
CA MET A 110 -9.71 7.46 -6.36
C MET A 110 -8.81 6.24 -6.17
N VAL A 111 -8.08 6.17 -5.05
CA VAL A 111 -7.23 5.02 -4.70
C VAL A 111 -8.06 3.77 -4.54
N GLU A 112 -9.15 3.81 -3.78
CA GLU A 112 -10.06 2.69 -3.58
C GLU A 112 -10.64 2.20 -4.91
N ARG A 113 -11.10 3.09 -5.77
CA ARG A 113 -11.56 2.74 -7.13
C ARG A 113 -10.48 2.06 -7.97
N ALA A 114 -9.22 2.53 -7.89
CA ALA A 114 -8.13 1.89 -8.61
C ALA A 114 -7.88 0.45 -8.14
N PHE A 115 -7.94 0.21 -6.83
CA PHE A 115 -7.84 -1.14 -6.27
C PHE A 115 -9.06 -2.01 -6.57
N GLU A 116 -10.26 -1.46 -6.56
CA GLU A 116 -11.49 -2.17 -6.93
C GLU A 116 -11.47 -2.61 -8.38
N TYR A 117 -11.02 -1.74 -9.30
CA TYR A 117 -10.86 -2.11 -10.71
C TYR A 117 -9.95 -3.32 -10.90
N VAL A 118 -8.86 -3.40 -10.13
CA VAL A 118 -7.92 -4.52 -10.23
C VAL A 118 -8.41 -5.76 -9.48
N TRP A 119 -8.86 -5.60 -8.23
CA TRP A 119 -9.02 -6.73 -7.30
C TRP A 119 -10.48 -7.13 -7.05
N VAL A 120 -11.45 -6.36 -7.54
CA VAL A 120 -12.86 -6.72 -7.53
C VAL A 120 -13.34 -7.04 -8.94
N GLU A 121 -13.02 -6.17 -9.92
CA GLU A 121 -13.37 -6.39 -11.32
C GLU A 121 -12.42 -7.38 -12.03
N GLY A 122 -11.27 -7.70 -11.42
CA GLY A 122 -10.27 -8.61 -11.99
C GLY A 122 -9.61 -8.10 -13.26
N LYS A 123 -9.40 -6.79 -13.39
CA LYS A 123 -8.97 -6.15 -14.64
C LYS A 123 -7.57 -5.54 -14.56
N ASP A 124 -6.79 -5.72 -15.63
CA ASP A 124 -5.52 -5.02 -15.82
C ASP A 124 -5.77 -3.66 -16.50
N PRO A 125 -5.37 -2.53 -15.88
CA PRO A 125 -5.51 -1.20 -16.46
C PRO A 125 -4.84 -1.03 -17.84
N ASN A 126 -3.85 -1.85 -18.16
CA ASN A 126 -3.16 -1.75 -19.46
C ASN A 126 -3.99 -2.29 -20.63
N LEU A 127 -4.91 -3.22 -20.36
CA LEU A 127 -5.74 -3.86 -21.38
C LEU A 127 -6.92 -2.97 -21.80
N SER A 128 -7.43 -2.14 -20.90
CA SER A 128 -8.48 -1.17 -21.19
C SER A 128 -8.28 0.14 -20.43
N TRP A 129 -7.30 0.93 -20.87
CA TRP A 129 -6.98 2.23 -20.28
C TRP A 129 -8.17 3.21 -20.24
N PRO A 130 -8.98 3.37 -21.31
CA PRO A 130 -10.16 4.23 -21.28
C PRO A 130 -11.18 3.83 -20.21
N GLU A 131 -11.42 2.54 -20.04
CA GLU A 131 -12.34 2.02 -19.04
C GLU A 131 -11.80 2.25 -17.61
N PHE A 132 -10.50 2.02 -17.40
CA PHE A 132 -9.86 2.33 -16.12
C PHE A 132 -9.99 3.81 -15.77
N CYS A 133 -9.72 4.73 -16.71
CA CYS A 133 -9.90 6.17 -16.49
C CYS A 133 -11.35 6.52 -16.12
N GLN A 134 -12.33 5.97 -16.83
CA GLN A 134 -13.75 6.16 -16.51
C GLN A 134 -14.11 5.62 -15.12
N TYR A 135 -13.58 4.45 -14.77
CA TYR A 135 -13.80 3.86 -13.43
C TYR A 135 -13.25 4.74 -12.31
N LEU A 136 -12.15 5.46 -12.57
CA LEU A 136 -11.61 6.47 -11.66
C LEU A 136 -12.37 7.79 -11.65
N GLY A 137 -13.39 7.96 -12.49
CA GLY A 137 -14.14 9.22 -12.65
C GLY A 137 -13.46 10.23 -13.57
N LEU A 138 -12.51 9.78 -14.40
CA LEU A 138 -11.81 10.61 -15.39
C LEU A 138 -12.42 10.43 -16.80
N ALA A 139 -12.06 11.31 -17.73
CA ALA A 139 -12.46 11.17 -19.12
C ALA A 139 -11.82 9.92 -19.77
N ALA A 140 -12.56 9.22 -20.63
CA ALA A 140 -12.07 8.01 -21.30
C ALA A 140 -10.81 8.24 -22.16
N ASP A 141 -10.68 9.45 -22.70
CA ASP A 141 -9.55 9.87 -23.53
C ASP A 141 -8.37 10.44 -22.71
N THR A 142 -8.40 10.31 -21.38
CA THR A 142 -7.28 10.70 -20.51
C THR A 142 -6.01 9.97 -20.97
N PRO A 143 -4.95 10.71 -21.37
CA PRO A 143 -3.74 10.08 -21.89
C PRO A 143 -2.96 9.36 -20.76
N LYS A 144 -2.23 8.32 -21.12
CA LYS A 144 -1.28 7.69 -20.18
C LYS A 144 -0.20 8.72 -19.80
N PRO A 145 0.03 8.98 -18.49
CA PRO A 145 0.96 10.00 -18.04
C PRO A 145 2.40 9.68 -18.44
N ASP A 146 3.04 10.56 -19.20
CA ASP A 146 4.44 10.40 -19.65
C ASP A 146 5.28 11.66 -19.48
N ALA A 147 4.70 12.73 -18.94
CA ALA A 147 5.38 14.00 -18.69
C ALA A 147 6.55 13.83 -17.69
N PRO A 148 7.68 14.53 -17.87
CA PRO A 148 8.86 14.41 -17.01
C PRO A 148 8.57 14.67 -15.54
N GLU A 149 7.72 15.64 -15.23
CA GLU A 149 7.33 15.98 -13.85
C GLU A 149 6.54 14.85 -13.18
N THR A 150 5.65 14.17 -13.90
CA THR A 150 4.89 13.03 -13.38
C THR A 150 5.82 11.83 -13.12
N LYS A 151 6.77 11.58 -14.02
CA LYS A 151 7.79 10.55 -13.83
C LYS A 151 8.64 10.85 -12.59
N ALA A 152 9.10 12.09 -12.46
CA ALA A 152 9.89 12.55 -11.32
C ALA A 152 9.12 12.42 -10.01
N LYS A 153 7.81 12.75 -9.99
CA LYS A 153 6.96 12.64 -8.81
C LYS A 153 6.87 11.18 -8.33
N LEU A 154 6.59 10.23 -9.22
CA LEU A 154 6.51 8.81 -8.85
C LEU A 154 7.87 8.27 -8.38
N ILE A 155 8.98 8.69 -9.00
CA ILE A 155 10.34 8.35 -8.57
C ILE A 155 10.57 8.90 -7.15
N SER A 156 10.29 10.19 -6.93
CA SER A 156 10.45 10.84 -5.62
C SER A 156 9.64 10.14 -4.53
N ASN A 157 8.39 9.75 -4.81
CA ASN A 157 7.56 8.99 -3.88
C ASN A 157 8.22 7.64 -3.52
N THR A 158 8.79 6.95 -4.51
CA THR A 158 9.44 5.65 -4.31
C THR A 158 10.74 5.78 -3.49
N GLU A 159 11.54 6.80 -3.77
CA GLU A 159 12.75 7.11 -2.99
C GLU A 159 12.41 7.52 -1.56
N LYS A 160 11.34 8.31 -1.38
CA LYS A 160 10.86 8.68 -0.05
C LYS A 160 10.39 7.43 0.72
N ALA A 161 9.64 6.53 0.10
CA ALA A 161 9.22 5.28 0.74
C ALA A 161 10.42 4.48 1.26
N LYS A 162 11.48 4.35 0.42
CA LYS A 162 12.73 3.71 0.82
C LYS A 162 13.40 4.43 2.00
N ALA A 163 13.47 5.75 1.96
CA ALA A 163 14.06 6.56 3.05
C ALA A 163 13.28 6.41 4.36
N ASP A 164 11.97 6.28 4.28
CA ASP A 164 11.06 6.03 5.41
C ASP A 164 11.08 4.56 5.89
N GLY A 165 11.95 3.71 5.34
CA GLY A 165 12.14 2.32 5.77
C GLY A 165 11.22 1.30 5.08
N ALA A 166 10.45 1.68 4.05
CA ALA A 166 9.65 0.72 3.30
C ALA A 166 10.56 -0.15 2.41
N PHE A 167 10.27 -1.45 2.37
CA PHE A 167 10.91 -2.45 1.50
C PHE A 167 9.88 -3.31 0.72
N GLY A 168 8.62 -3.01 0.87
CA GLY A 168 7.48 -3.65 0.21
C GLY A 168 6.20 -2.83 0.41
N VAL A 169 5.07 -3.33 -0.08
CA VAL A 169 3.74 -2.74 0.11
C VAL A 169 2.72 -3.80 0.53
N PRO A 170 1.68 -3.45 1.31
CA PRO A 170 1.43 -2.13 1.92
C PRO A 170 2.44 -1.78 3.00
N THR A 171 2.77 -0.51 3.13
CA THR A 171 3.53 0.00 4.28
C THR A 171 2.89 1.30 4.78
N LEU A 172 2.50 1.32 6.05
CA LEU A 172 2.12 2.54 6.75
C LEU A 172 3.31 3.04 7.56
N VAL A 173 3.61 4.33 7.46
CA VAL A 173 4.64 4.98 8.27
C VAL A 173 3.98 6.00 9.20
N ILE A 174 4.24 5.88 10.50
CA ILE A 174 3.78 6.79 11.56
C ILE A 174 5.01 7.16 12.41
N ASP A 175 5.27 8.44 12.60
CA ASP A 175 6.39 8.95 13.43
C ASP A 175 7.75 8.31 13.08
N GLY A 176 7.97 7.99 11.80
CA GLY A 176 9.20 7.36 11.32
C GLY A 176 9.27 5.84 11.51
N HIS A 177 8.23 5.20 12.06
CA HIS A 177 8.14 3.75 12.19
C HIS A 177 7.33 3.14 11.05
N ALA A 178 7.91 2.14 10.37
CA ALA A 178 7.28 1.45 9.24
C ALA A 178 6.54 0.18 9.68
N PHE A 179 5.25 0.11 9.37
CA PHE A 179 4.38 -1.04 9.59
C PHE A 179 4.06 -1.67 8.23
N TRP A 180 4.80 -2.73 7.89
CA TRP A 180 4.69 -3.41 6.61
C TRP A 180 3.82 -4.65 6.68
N GLY A 181 2.81 -4.72 5.80
CA GLY A 181 1.92 -5.87 5.65
C GLY A 181 0.53 -5.61 6.23
N VAL A 182 -0.45 -6.37 5.74
CA VAL A 182 -1.86 -6.28 6.19
C VAL A 182 -2.04 -6.74 7.64
N ASP A 183 -1.16 -7.59 8.11
CA ASP A 183 -1.12 -8.14 9.46
C ASP A 183 -0.53 -7.20 10.51
N THR A 184 0.01 -6.05 10.10
CA THR A 184 0.61 -5.08 11.02
C THR A 184 -0.34 -3.97 11.47
N ILE A 185 -1.60 -4.01 11.09
CA ILE A 185 -2.61 -3.03 11.54
C ILE A 185 -2.74 -3.04 13.08
N ASP A 186 -2.78 -4.23 13.67
CA ASP A 186 -2.87 -4.37 15.14
C ASP A 186 -1.58 -3.84 15.81
N TRP A 187 -0.41 -4.09 15.21
CA TRP A 187 0.84 -3.54 15.72
C TRP A 187 0.88 -2.01 15.64
N ALA A 188 0.37 -1.41 14.56
CA ALA A 188 0.24 0.04 14.46
C ALA A 188 -0.73 0.61 15.51
N LEU A 189 -1.85 -0.08 15.80
CA LEU A 189 -2.77 0.30 16.87
C LEU A 189 -2.12 0.22 18.24
N ASP A 190 -1.37 -0.85 18.54
CA ASP A 190 -0.63 -1.00 19.79
C ASP A 190 0.45 0.09 19.94
N TYR A 191 1.12 0.48 18.86
CA TYR A 191 2.04 1.61 18.85
C TYR A 191 1.34 2.93 19.21
N LEU A 192 0.15 3.18 18.65
CA LEU A 192 -0.62 4.38 18.96
C LEU A 192 -1.07 4.42 20.44
N ASP A 193 -1.25 3.26 21.06
CA ASP A 193 -1.57 3.15 22.50
C ASP A 193 -0.34 3.28 23.40
N ARG A 194 0.84 2.94 22.84
CA ARG A 194 2.12 2.91 23.55
C ARG A 194 3.24 3.46 22.65
N PRO A 195 3.30 4.78 22.42
CA PRO A 195 4.27 5.39 21.48
C PRO A 195 5.74 5.11 21.81
N GLU A 196 6.05 4.86 23.09
CA GLU A 196 7.38 4.53 23.58
C GLU A 196 7.79 3.07 23.35
N MET A 197 6.93 2.22 22.77
CA MET A 197 7.20 0.78 22.66
C MET A 197 8.54 0.45 21.97
N PHE A 198 8.92 1.21 20.94
CA PHE A 198 10.17 1.00 20.23
C PHE A 198 11.43 1.43 21.03
N GLU A 199 11.25 2.21 22.11
CA GLU A 199 12.31 2.59 23.04
C GLU A 199 12.57 1.49 24.09
N GLU A 200 11.68 0.52 24.24
CA GLU A 200 11.84 -0.57 25.18
C GLU A 200 13.04 -1.46 24.83
N VAL A 201 13.71 -1.99 25.86
CA VAL A 201 14.93 -2.79 25.73
C VAL A 201 14.76 -3.97 24.76
N ALA A 202 13.61 -4.65 24.78
CA ALA A 202 13.32 -5.78 23.90
C ALA A 202 13.30 -5.39 22.42
N TYR A 203 12.65 -4.28 22.07
CA TYR A 203 12.58 -3.76 20.70
C TYR A 203 13.94 -3.22 20.24
N GLN A 204 14.62 -2.47 21.09
CA GLN A 204 15.96 -1.95 20.82
C GLN A 204 16.99 -3.08 20.59
N HIS A 205 16.87 -4.17 21.35
CA HIS A 205 17.72 -5.34 21.18
C HIS A 205 17.38 -6.06 19.86
N ALA A 206 16.09 -6.34 19.62
CA ALA A 206 15.66 -7.05 18.41
C ALA A 206 16.09 -6.35 17.11
N GLY A 207 15.97 -4.99 17.06
CA GLY A 207 16.39 -4.20 15.92
C GLY A 207 17.91 -4.18 15.64
N LYS A 208 18.73 -4.68 16.57
CA LYS A 208 20.20 -4.69 16.46
C LYS A 208 20.80 -6.10 16.34
N ILE A 209 19.98 -7.15 16.26
CA ILE A 209 20.47 -8.53 16.10
C ILE A 209 21.15 -8.64 14.72
N PRO A 210 22.47 -8.96 14.68
CA PRO A 210 23.17 -9.11 13.41
C PRO A 210 22.76 -10.41 12.71
N SER A 211 22.89 -10.44 11.37
CA SER A 211 22.78 -11.69 10.61
C SER A 211 23.89 -12.67 11.05
N GLY A 212 23.55 -13.93 11.24
CA GLY A 212 24.49 -15.01 11.47
C GLY A 212 24.98 -15.71 10.18
N LEU A 213 24.64 -15.12 9.00
CA LEU A 213 24.96 -15.66 7.68
C LEU A 213 26.07 -14.85 7.01
#